data_396ea4415d5ed22d53f37523fe2e6c29
#
_entry.id   396ea4415d5ed22d53f37523fe2e6c29
#
_cell.length_a   1.000
_cell.length_b   1.000
_cell.length_c   1.000
_cell.angle_alpha   90.00
_cell.angle_beta   90.00
_cell.angle_gamma   90.00
#
_symmetry.space_group_name_H-M   'P 1'
#
loop_
_entity.id
_entity.type
_entity.pdbx_description
1 polymer ?
#
loop_
_entity_poly.entity_id
_entity_poly.type
_entity_poly.pdbx_seq_one_letter_code
_entity_poly.pdbx_strand_id
1 'polypeptide(L)'
;MQKYELSLSTTKPQIAWTNGPFPGSKHDLTVFHGGTEEDGEGNWDKDSLYFQIPEGRMVIADSIYKGDQTKAMTTTDEMSKEMKKYIGRAKARQETLNGRLKGTFNILGQRFRHNQKTPEMTMNVHQTVVHACLVLIQFDYENGHPPFPLH
;
A
#
# COMPACT_ATOMS: atom_id res chain seq x y z
N MET A 1 9.15 -9.76 10.29
CA MET A 1 8.88 -8.42 9.74
C MET A 1 7.41 -8.34 9.36
N GLN A 2 6.73 -7.25 9.68
CA GLN A 2 5.33 -7.04 9.28
C GLN A 2 5.27 -6.22 7.99
N LYS A 3 4.23 -6.45 7.19
CA LYS A 3 3.98 -5.81 5.91
C LYS A 3 2.61 -5.11 5.97
N TYR A 4 2.52 -3.96 5.30
CA TYR A 4 1.27 -3.23 5.10
C TYR A 4 1.08 -2.95 3.62
N GLU A 5 -0.15 -3.01 3.17
CA GLU A 5 -0.58 -2.53 1.87
C GLU A 5 -1.04 -1.08 2.03
N LEU A 6 -0.44 -0.17 1.27
CA LEU A 6 -0.73 1.26 1.31
C LEU A 6 -0.98 1.76 -0.11
N SER A 7 -1.92 2.68 -0.26
CA SER A 7 -2.22 3.33 -1.54
C SER A 7 -2.44 4.83 -1.34
N LEU A 8 -1.92 5.62 -2.30
CA LEU A 8 -2.14 7.05 -2.39
C LEU A 8 -3.14 7.37 -3.51
N SER A 9 -3.98 8.36 -3.29
CA SER A 9 -4.79 8.95 -4.35
C SER A 9 -3.91 9.58 -5.43
N THR A 10 -4.25 9.38 -6.69
CA THR A 10 -3.57 10.01 -7.83
C THR A 10 -3.97 11.48 -8.03
N THR A 11 -5.11 11.90 -7.49
CA THR A 11 -5.69 13.22 -7.72
C THR A 11 -5.65 14.14 -6.50
N LYS A 12 -5.54 13.58 -5.30
CA LYS A 12 -5.55 14.32 -4.02
C LYS A 12 -4.32 13.99 -3.18
N PRO A 13 -3.90 14.87 -2.28
CA PRO A 13 -2.88 14.57 -1.27
C PRO A 13 -3.46 13.72 -0.14
N GLN A 14 -3.87 12.50 -0.46
CA GLN A 14 -4.62 11.65 0.43
C GLN A 14 -4.12 10.20 0.40
N ILE A 15 -3.91 9.62 1.58
CA ILE A 15 -3.75 8.18 1.75
C ILE A 15 -5.12 7.55 1.55
N ALA A 16 -5.28 6.79 0.46
CA ALA A 16 -6.56 6.26 0.03
C ALA A 16 -6.87 4.88 0.61
N TRP A 17 -5.83 4.11 0.96
CA TRP A 17 -5.98 2.75 1.46
C TRP A 17 -4.85 2.37 2.42
N THR A 18 -5.20 1.61 3.44
CA THR A 18 -4.24 0.95 4.32
C THR A 18 -4.83 -0.39 4.78
N ASN A 19 -4.04 -1.44 4.71
CA ASN A 19 -4.40 -2.77 5.17
C ASN A 19 -3.19 -3.51 5.74
N GLY A 20 -3.39 -4.33 6.73
CA GLY A 20 -2.35 -5.07 7.46
C GLY A 20 -2.55 -4.97 8.97
N PRO A 21 -1.65 -5.57 9.77
CA PRO A 21 -0.36 -6.17 9.39
C PRO A 21 -0.49 -7.54 8.73
N PHE A 22 0.40 -7.81 7.77
CA PHE A 22 0.56 -9.13 7.17
C PHE A 22 1.95 -9.70 7.49
N PRO A 23 2.13 -11.02 7.52
CA PRO A 23 3.46 -11.62 7.55
C PRO A 23 4.31 -11.12 6.38
N GLY A 24 5.56 -10.77 6.62
CA GLY A 24 6.47 -10.26 5.58
C GLY A 24 6.73 -11.25 4.44
N SER A 25 6.52 -12.55 4.69
CA SER A 25 6.62 -13.63 3.71
C SER A 25 5.40 -13.74 2.78
N LYS A 26 4.25 -13.14 3.14
CA LYS A 26 3.05 -13.22 2.31
C LYS A 26 3.27 -12.47 0.99
N HIS A 27 2.95 -13.08 -0.14
CA HIS A 27 3.13 -12.46 -1.45
C HIS A 27 2.20 -11.25 -1.65
N ASP A 28 2.68 -10.22 -2.36
CA ASP A 28 1.91 -8.97 -2.50
C ASP A 28 0.61 -9.16 -3.29
N LEU A 29 0.60 -9.99 -4.35
CA LEU A 29 -0.63 -10.35 -5.06
C LEU A 29 -1.63 -11.08 -4.16
N THR A 30 -1.16 -11.97 -3.29
CA THR A 30 -2.02 -12.66 -2.32
C THR A 30 -2.66 -11.67 -1.33
N VAL A 31 -1.90 -10.65 -0.89
CA VAL A 31 -2.45 -9.58 -0.04
C VAL A 31 -3.49 -8.79 -0.82
N PHE A 32 -3.15 -8.39 -2.05
CA PHE A 32 -4.02 -7.59 -2.92
C PHE A 32 -5.35 -8.28 -3.23
N HIS A 33 -5.32 -9.57 -3.60
CA HIS A 33 -6.52 -10.37 -3.89
C HIS A 33 -7.26 -10.84 -2.63
N GLY A 34 -6.58 -10.86 -1.48
CA GLY A 34 -7.12 -11.45 -0.25
C GLY A 34 -7.09 -12.98 -0.21
N GLY A 35 -6.36 -13.62 -1.15
CA GLY A 35 -6.25 -15.06 -1.25
C GLY A 35 -5.31 -15.51 -2.37
N THR A 36 -5.22 -16.82 -2.57
CA THR A 36 -4.45 -17.45 -3.65
C THR A 36 -5.38 -18.16 -4.62
N GLU A 37 -4.91 -18.48 -5.83
CA GLU A 37 -5.67 -19.27 -6.80
C GLU A 37 -6.05 -20.65 -6.24
N GLU A 38 -5.20 -21.24 -5.40
CA GLU A 38 -5.45 -22.54 -4.74
C GLU A 38 -6.64 -22.46 -3.77
N ASP A 39 -6.87 -21.32 -3.14
CA ASP A 39 -8.02 -21.11 -2.25
C ASP A 39 -9.34 -21.01 -3.03
N GLY A 40 -9.26 -20.70 -4.33
CA GLY A 40 -10.40 -20.35 -5.17
C GLY A 40 -10.92 -18.93 -4.89
N GLU A 41 -11.34 -18.22 -5.93
CA GLU A 41 -11.79 -16.80 -5.81
C GLU A 41 -12.97 -16.62 -4.85
N GLY A 42 -13.80 -17.64 -4.68
CA GLY A 42 -14.93 -17.62 -3.73
C GLY A 42 -14.52 -17.56 -2.26
N ASN A 43 -13.29 -17.96 -1.94
CA ASN A 43 -12.74 -17.98 -0.58
C ASN A 43 -11.83 -16.77 -0.29
N TRP A 44 -11.64 -15.87 -1.25
CA TRP A 44 -10.82 -14.69 -1.03
C TRP A 44 -11.47 -13.69 -0.07
N ASP A 45 -10.63 -13.00 0.71
CA ASP A 45 -11.06 -11.95 1.63
C ASP A 45 -11.66 -10.77 0.84
N LYS A 46 -12.97 -10.57 0.99
CA LYS A 46 -13.70 -9.51 0.30
C LYS A 46 -13.38 -8.11 0.82
N ASP A 47 -12.72 -8.00 1.95
CA ASP A 47 -12.23 -6.72 2.50
C ASP A 47 -10.84 -6.35 1.93
N SER A 48 -10.23 -7.16 1.06
CA SER A 48 -8.98 -6.83 0.38
C SER A 48 -9.14 -5.70 -0.64
N LEU A 49 -8.04 -5.02 -0.98
CA LEU A 49 -8.05 -3.89 -1.92
C LEU A 49 -8.68 -4.24 -3.27
N TYR A 50 -8.44 -5.43 -3.78
CA TYR A 50 -8.99 -5.91 -5.05
C TYR A 50 -10.51 -5.73 -5.14
N PHE A 51 -11.23 -6.07 -4.06
CA PHE A 51 -12.70 -5.98 -4.03
C PHE A 51 -13.21 -4.56 -3.74
N GLN A 52 -12.36 -3.69 -3.21
CA GLN A 52 -12.70 -2.29 -2.93
C GLN A 52 -12.52 -1.39 -4.17
N ILE A 53 -11.79 -1.84 -5.19
CA ILE A 53 -11.61 -1.09 -6.43
C ILE A 53 -12.89 -1.20 -7.27
N PRO A 54 -13.55 -0.05 -7.59
CA PRO A 54 -14.75 -0.04 -8.42
C PRO A 54 -14.50 -0.66 -9.81
N GLU A 55 -15.56 -1.18 -10.41
CA GLU A 55 -15.50 -1.68 -11.78
C GLU A 55 -15.00 -0.59 -12.76
N GLY A 56 -14.16 -0.97 -13.70
CA GLY A 56 -13.55 -0.03 -14.67
C GLY A 56 -12.47 0.87 -14.09
N ARG A 57 -12.07 0.68 -12.83
CA ARG A 57 -10.95 1.37 -12.20
C ARG A 57 -9.79 0.42 -11.97
N MET A 58 -8.58 0.97 -11.94
CA MET A 58 -7.35 0.24 -11.67
C MET A 58 -6.46 1.02 -10.72
N VAL A 59 -5.66 0.30 -9.92
CA VAL A 59 -4.56 0.90 -9.17
C VAL A 59 -3.28 0.87 -9.99
N ILE A 60 -2.44 1.87 -9.84
CA ILE A 60 -1.08 1.85 -10.38
C ILE A 60 -0.22 1.05 -9.41
N ALA A 61 0.38 -0.01 -9.91
CA ALA A 61 1.12 -0.96 -9.09
C ALA A 61 2.51 -1.26 -9.67
N ASP A 62 3.37 -1.85 -8.86
CA ASP A 62 4.70 -2.27 -9.30
C ASP A 62 4.63 -3.56 -10.13
N SER A 63 5.74 -3.90 -10.78
CA SER A 63 5.86 -5.06 -11.68
C SER A 63 5.51 -6.40 -11.03
N ILE A 64 5.59 -6.50 -9.72
CA ILE A 64 5.18 -7.69 -8.97
C ILE A 64 3.69 -8.02 -9.13
N TYR A 65 2.86 -7.03 -9.52
CA TYR A 65 1.43 -7.15 -9.77
C TYR A 65 1.08 -7.50 -11.22
N LYS A 66 2.04 -7.83 -12.07
CA LYS A 66 1.80 -8.21 -13.48
C LYS A 66 0.88 -9.43 -13.65
N GLY A 67 0.71 -10.23 -12.60
CA GLY A 67 -0.24 -11.34 -12.57
C GLY A 67 -1.71 -10.93 -12.57
N ASP A 68 -2.02 -9.68 -12.23
CA ASP A 68 -3.37 -9.13 -12.31
C ASP A 68 -3.43 -8.03 -13.38
N GLN A 69 -4.17 -8.28 -14.46
CA GLN A 69 -4.38 -7.32 -15.55
C GLN A 69 -5.77 -6.67 -15.49
N THR A 70 -6.58 -7.03 -14.51
CA THR A 70 -7.96 -6.55 -14.39
C THR A 70 -8.06 -5.29 -13.54
N LYS A 71 -7.38 -5.25 -12.40
CA LYS A 71 -7.45 -4.14 -11.45
C LYS A 71 -6.11 -3.52 -11.08
N ALA A 72 -4.98 -4.09 -11.54
CA ALA A 72 -3.64 -3.56 -11.33
C ALA A 72 -2.98 -3.14 -12.67
N MET A 73 -2.64 -1.88 -12.79
CA MET A 73 -1.92 -1.33 -13.94
C MET A 73 -0.42 -1.30 -13.64
N THR A 74 0.34 -2.04 -14.40
CA THR A 74 1.81 -2.05 -14.35
C THR A 74 2.40 -1.53 -15.65
N THR A 75 3.65 -1.07 -15.64
CA THR A 75 4.31 -0.60 -16.87
C THR A 75 4.52 -1.76 -17.84
N THR A 76 4.11 -1.58 -19.11
CA THR A 76 4.36 -2.51 -20.23
C THR A 76 5.14 -1.83 -21.34
N ASP A 77 5.78 -2.62 -22.22
CA ASP A 77 6.58 -2.08 -23.31
C ASP A 77 5.75 -1.37 -24.38
N GLU A 78 4.48 -1.74 -24.51
CA GLU A 78 3.53 -1.20 -25.49
C GLU A 78 2.96 0.17 -25.09
N MET A 79 3.11 0.61 -23.85
CA MET A 79 2.61 1.89 -23.37
C MET A 79 3.36 3.06 -23.99
N SER A 80 2.63 4.18 -24.23
CA SER A 80 3.23 5.44 -24.66
C SER A 80 4.26 5.96 -23.64
N LYS A 81 5.18 6.82 -24.11
CA LYS A 81 6.18 7.46 -23.24
C LYS A 81 5.53 8.29 -22.14
N GLU A 82 4.44 8.98 -22.47
CA GLU A 82 3.67 9.80 -21.51
C GLU A 82 3.06 8.94 -20.43
N MET A 83 2.45 7.80 -20.78
CA MET A 83 1.88 6.87 -19.81
C MET A 83 2.95 6.26 -18.91
N LYS A 84 4.08 5.83 -19.47
CA LYS A 84 5.22 5.32 -18.69
C LYS A 84 5.74 6.38 -17.70
N LYS A 85 5.82 7.64 -18.13
CA LYS A 85 6.23 8.76 -17.28
C LYS A 85 5.22 8.99 -16.15
N TYR A 86 3.93 8.96 -16.46
CA TYR A 86 2.87 9.11 -15.45
C TYR A 86 2.91 8.01 -14.39
N ILE A 87 2.99 6.74 -14.82
CA ILE A 87 3.11 5.58 -13.92
C ILE A 87 4.38 5.70 -13.07
N GLY A 88 5.51 6.07 -13.67
CA GLY A 88 6.78 6.27 -12.95
C GLY A 88 6.67 7.34 -11.86
N ARG A 89 6.00 8.46 -12.15
CA ARG A 89 5.74 9.50 -11.14
C ARG A 89 4.81 9.02 -10.02
N ALA A 90 3.77 8.25 -10.35
CA ALA A 90 2.86 7.70 -9.35
C ALA A 90 3.60 6.73 -8.39
N LYS A 91 4.47 5.88 -8.93
CA LYS A 91 5.33 4.99 -8.12
C LYS A 91 6.28 5.78 -7.23
N ALA A 92 6.99 6.78 -7.77
CA ALA A 92 7.88 7.63 -7.00
C ALA A 92 7.15 8.37 -5.87
N ARG A 93 5.90 8.78 -6.10
CA ARG A 93 5.04 9.41 -5.09
C ARG A 93 4.71 8.42 -3.96
N GLN A 94 4.42 7.16 -4.28
CA GLN A 94 4.22 6.09 -3.29
C GLN A 94 5.51 5.80 -2.50
N GLU A 95 6.66 5.76 -3.16
CA GLU A 95 7.96 5.60 -2.50
C GLU A 95 8.27 6.76 -1.55
N THR A 96 7.87 7.99 -1.90
CA THR A 96 7.99 9.15 -1.01
C THR A 96 7.17 8.98 0.27
N LEU A 97 5.94 8.42 0.19
CA LEU A 97 5.16 8.09 1.38
C LEU A 97 5.91 7.06 2.26
N ASN A 98 6.40 5.99 1.65
CA ASN A 98 7.13 4.95 2.37
C ASN A 98 8.41 5.51 3.02
N GLY A 99 9.11 6.40 2.32
CA GLY A 99 10.29 7.11 2.81
C GLY A 99 9.96 8.03 3.99
N ARG A 100 8.86 8.79 3.91
CA ARG A 100 8.40 9.63 5.03
C ARG A 100 8.01 8.81 6.25
N LEU A 101 7.27 7.72 6.06
CA LEU A 101 6.91 6.82 7.17
C LEU A 101 8.14 6.32 7.92
N LYS A 102 9.12 5.77 7.20
CA LYS A 102 10.33 5.20 7.82
C LYS A 102 11.31 6.27 8.32
N GLY A 103 11.42 7.38 7.63
CA GLY A 103 12.36 8.47 7.96
C GLY A 103 11.88 9.36 9.08
N THR A 104 10.58 9.65 9.15
CA THR A 104 9.99 10.49 10.21
C THR A 104 9.78 9.70 11.50
N PHE A 105 9.35 8.43 11.39
CA PHE A 105 9.02 7.60 12.53
C PHE A 105 10.05 6.47 12.70
N ASN A 106 11.08 6.71 13.49
CA ASN A 106 12.15 5.73 13.77
C ASN A 106 11.63 4.37 14.22
N ILE A 107 10.47 4.34 14.90
CA ILE A 107 9.82 3.10 15.35
C ILE A 107 9.44 2.18 14.17
N LEU A 108 9.16 2.74 12.99
CA LEU A 108 8.81 1.97 11.77
C LEU A 108 10.06 1.59 10.95
N GLY A 109 11.18 2.29 11.15
CA GLY A 109 12.46 2.02 10.49
C GLY A 109 13.27 0.90 11.15
N GLN A 110 12.91 0.50 12.36
CA GLN A 110 13.62 -0.48 13.15
C GLN A 110 12.77 -1.76 13.35
N ARG A 111 13.45 -2.84 13.83
CA ARG A 111 12.71 -4.03 14.24
C ARG A 111 11.81 -3.68 15.41
N PHE A 112 10.50 -3.78 15.20
CA PHE A 112 9.51 -3.54 16.24
C PHE A 112 9.70 -4.57 17.37
N ARG A 113 10.11 -4.10 18.54
CA ARG A 113 10.26 -4.90 19.74
C ARG A 113 9.25 -4.40 20.76
N HIS A 114 8.21 -5.16 20.99
CA HIS A 114 7.23 -4.84 22.02
C HIS A 114 7.06 -6.06 22.92
N ASN A 115 7.25 -5.87 24.22
CA ASN A 115 7.11 -6.91 25.24
C ASN A 115 5.63 -7.10 25.60
N GLN A 116 4.82 -7.49 24.61
CA GLN A 116 3.44 -7.90 24.87
C GLN A 116 3.38 -9.38 25.23
N LYS A 117 2.35 -9.75 26.01
CA LYS A 117 2.18 -11.12 26.53
C LYS A 117 1.92 -12.15 25.44
N THR A 118 1.34 -11.73 24.28
CA THR A 118 1.03 -12.60 23.15
C THR A 118 1.45 -11.99 21.82
N PRO A 119 1.72 -12.81 20.77
CA PRO A 119 1.98 -12.33 19.42
C PRO A 119 0.84 -11.46 18.87
N GLU A 120 -0.41 -11.83 19.16
CA GLU A 120 -1.60 -11.08 18.73
C GLU A 120 -1.62 -9.67 19.32
N MET A 121 -1.37 -9.52 20.62
CA MET A 121 -1.26 -8.21 21.29
C MET A 121 -0.13 -7.37 20.69
N THR A 122 1.00 -7.99 20.33
CA THR A 122 2.11 -7.32 19.67
C THR A 122 1.68 -6.82 18.28
N MET A 123 0.94 -7.61 17.50
CA MET A 123 0.42 -7.22 16.20
C MET A 123 -0.58 -6.06 16.31
N ASN A 124 -1.49 -6.09 17.26
CA ASN A 124 -2.47 -5.03 17.48
C ASN A 124 -1.80 -3.70 17.85
N VAL A 125 -0.78 -3.73 18.72
CA VAL A 125 0.01 -2.53 19.04
C VAL A 125 0.76 -2.02 17.83
N HIS A 126 1.39 -2.91 17.05
CA HIS A 126 2.08 -2.52 15.81
C HIS A 126 1.13 -1.86 14.82
N GLN A 127 -0.05 -2.43 14.61
CA GLN A 127 -1.09 -1.86 13.76
C GLN A 127 -1.53 -0.46 14.24
N THR A 128 -1.76 -0.30 15.52
CA THR A 128 -2.12 1.00 16.12
C THR A 128 -1.05 2.05 15.90
N VAL A 129 0.22 1.68 16.07
CA VAL A 129 1.36 2.59 15.84
C VAL A 129 1.44 2.99 14.36
N VAL A 130 1.31 2.04 13.42
CA VAL A 130 1.31 2.35 11.98
C VAL A 130 0.16 3.27 11.61
N HIS A 131 -1.04 3.01 12.10
CA HIS A 131 -2.21 3.86 11.84
C HIS A 131 -2.00 5.28 12.41
N ALA A 132 -1.48 5.42 13.61
CA ALA A 132 -1.16 6.73 14.19
C ALA A 132 -0.15 7.50 13.32
N CYS A 133 0.90 6.83 12.83
CA CYS A 133 1.88 7.44 11.93
C CYS A 133 1.24 7.89 10.60
N LEU A 134 0.34 7.08 10.03
CA LEU A 134 -0.39 7.42 8.79
C LEU A 134 -1.31 8.62 8.98
N VAL A 135 -2.00 8.71 10.11
CA VAL A 135 -2.84 9.88 10.46
C VAL A 135 -1.98 11.15 10.55
N LEU A 136 -0.82 11.06 11.18
CA LEU A 136 0.10 12.21 11.28
C LEU A 136 0.65 12.63 9.92
N ILE A 137 0.97 11.70 9.03
CA ILE A 137 1.37 12.03 7.65
C ILE A 137 0.21 12.63 6.86
N GLN A 138 -1.00 12.09 7.02
CA GLN A 138 -2.17 12.67 6.35
C GLN A 138 -2.41 14.11 6.83
N PHE A 139 -2.29 14.37 8.12
CA PHE A 139 -2.36 15.72 8.67
C PHE A 139 -1.28 16.65 8.07
N ASP A 140 -0.04 16.17 7.93
CA ASP A 140 1.07 16.89 7.31
C ASP A 140 0.78 17.22 5.82
N TYR A 141 0.18 16.28 5.08
CA TYR A 141 -0.26 16.49 3.71
C TYR A 141 -1.32 17.59 3.57
N GLU A 142 -2.22 17.68 4.52
CA GLU A 142 -3.30 18.68 4.54
C GLU A 142 -2.82 20.05 5.01
N ASN A 143 -1.68 20.13 5.71
CA ASN A 143 -1.16 21.35 6.35
C ASN A 143 0.14 21.86 5.72
N GLY A 144 0.30 21.73 4.42
CA GLY A 144 1.34 22.43 3.66
C GLY A 144 2.50 21.57 3.14
N HIS A 145 2.50 20.26 3.42
CA HIS A 145 3.54 19.35 2.94
C HIS A 145 2.96 18.19 2.09
N PRO A 146 2.11 18.49 1.07
CA PRO A 146 1.51 17.44 0.26
C PRO A 146 2.57 16.63 -0.51
N PRO A 147 2.25 15.41 -0.95
CA PRO A 147 3.07 14.72 -1.93
C PRO A 147 3.05 15.51 -3.24
N PHE A 148 4.13 15.44 -4.02
CA PHE A 148 4.19 16.16 -5.29
C PHE A 148 3.07 15.73 -6.26
N PRO A 149 2.56 16.66 -7.11
CA PRO A 149 1.49 16.38 -8.06
C PRO A 149 1.97 15.45 -9.19
N LEU A 150 1.04 14.70 -9.80
CA LEU A 150 1.34 13.81 -10.93
C LEU A 150 1.29 14.53 -12.28
N HIS A 151 0.70 15.70 -12.34
CA HIS A 151 0.56 16.54 -13.54
C HIS A 151 1.64 17.60 -13.63
#